data_4453e79dcc5f60f1ac430755b55d2cb5
#
_entry.id   4453e79dcc5f60f1ac430755b55d2cb5
#
_cell.length_a   1.000
_cell.length_b   1.000
_cell.length_c   1.000
_cell.angle_alpha   90.00
_cell.angle_beta   90.00
_cell.angle_gamma   90.00
#
_symmetry.space_group_name_H-M   'P 1'
#
loop_
_entity.id
_entity.type
_entity.pdbx_description
1 polymer ?
#
loop_
_entity_poly.entity_id
_entity_poly.type
_entity_poly.pdbx_seq_one_letter_code
_entity_poly.pdbx_strand_id
1 'polypeptide(L)'
;MIRTSTWENVGTESHGNYMDLLKAADLDYTVIAEDSFVEREGSKIMIPNQKVVLREDTNEVLGTVSSRYQLCQNRDALDFVEYLEGVSLIKAGSNGGMVWMIGKLPEVEVLGDVITPHLIFQNSHDGSCSIKTTICMLRMICQNQFIATFKDSPATITIRHQGEMEKKLISARETMQGIYNYVKNYDKVANDLVTKKVTPKKFNEILEGYFKVPEEASERSTRIILDKRERFLEAYNADDNQNFKGTKWGIINAFSDFSTHEEYVRKTDNWQNSRFLNSLSPVSMTEFMKFIGAAA
;
A
#
# COMPACT_ATOMS: atom_id res chain seq x y z
N MET A 1 -13.85 -9.29 19.32
CA MET A 1 -14.56 -9.06 18.03
C MET A 1 -13.50 -9.14 16.94
N ILE A 2 -13.58 -10.10 16.03
CA ILE A 2 -12.64 -10.19 14.91
C ILE A 2 -12.89 -8.98 14.03
N ARG A 3 -11.91 -8.07 13.92
CA ARG A 3 -11.99 -6.91 13.04
C ARG A 3 -11.69 -7.37 11.63
N THR A 4 -12.63 -7.21 10.69
CA THR A 4 -12.39 -7.53 9.28
C THR A 4 -11.37 -6.57 8.69
N SER A 5 -10.40 -7.09 7.95
CA SER A 5 -9.40 -6.24 7.27
C SER A 5 -10.06 -5.40 6.18
N THR A 6 -9.52 -4.22 5.95
CA THR A 6 -10.05 -3.29 4.93
C THR A 6 -9.95 -3.83 3.51
N TRP A 7 -9.09 -4.82 3.27
CA TRP A 7 -8.86 -5.39 1.95
C TRP A 7 -9.77 -6.56 1.60
N GLU A 8 -10.45 -7.18 2.59
CA GLU A 8 -11.41 -8.27 2.32
C GLU A 8 -12.61 -7.80 1.47
N ASN A 9 -12.98 -6.53 1.60
CA ASN A 9 -14.15 -5.96 0.95
C ASN A 9 -13.84 -5.18 -0.35
N VAL A 10 -12.59 -5.22 -0.85
CA VAL A 10 -12.20 -4.51 -2.06
C VAL A 10 -11.72 -5.47 -3.14
N GLY A 11 -12.05 -5.17 -4.41
CA GLY A 11 -11.62 -5.91 -5.59
C GLY A 11 -12.27 -7.29 -5.75
N THR A 12 -11.80 -7.99 -6.76
CA THR A 12 -12.25 -9.32 -7.14
C THR A 12 -11.24 -10.36 -6.69
N GLU A 13 -11.70 -11.44 -6.09
CA GLU A 13 -10.89 -12.60 -5.72
C GLU A 13 -11.02 -13.70 -6.79
N SER A 14 -9.93 -14.42 -7.02
CA SER A 14 -9.92 -15.63 -7.82
C SER A 14 -8.91 -16.62 -7.25
N HIS A 15 -9.27 -17.89 -7.27
CA HIS A 15 -8.40 -18.99 -6.88
C HIS A 15 -7.85 -19.76 -8.09
N GLY A 16 -8.08 -19.23 -9.30
CA GLY A 16 -7.54 -19.74 -10.56
C GLY A 16 -6.12 -19.22 -10.84
N ASN A 17 -5.74 -19.32 -12.11
CA ASN A 17 -4.49 -18.70 -12.55
C ASN A 17 -4.66 -17.16 -12.61
N TYR A 18 -3.54 -16.44 -12.79
CA TYR A 18 -3.54 -14.98 -12.81
C TYR A 18 -4.37 -14.37 -13.95
N MET A 19 -4.47 -15.05 -15.11
CA MET A 19 -5.29 -14.58 -16.23
C MET A 19 -6.78 -14.65 -15.92
N ASP A 20 -7.20 -15.67 -15.15
CA ASP A 20 -8.59 -15.79 -14.68
C ASP A 20 -8.92 -14.66 -13.71
N LEU A 21 -7.98 -14.26 -12.86
CA LEU A 21 -8.15 -13.12 -11.96
C LEU A 21 -8.28 -11.81 -12.73
N LEU A 22 -7.42 -11.55 -13.72
CA LEU A 22 -7.51 -10.34 -14.55
C LEU A 22 -8.85 -10.25 -15.27
N LYS A 23 -9.32 -11.35 -15.87
CA LYS A 23 -10.64 -11.40 -16.51
C LYS A 23 -11.77 -11.17 -15.52
N ALA A 24 -11.74 -11.83 -14.37
CA ALA A 24 -12.77 -11.67 -13.34
C ALA A 24 -12.83 -10.25 -12.79
N ALA A 25 -11.69 -9.56 -12.72
CA ALA A 25 -11.58 -8.16 -12.26
C ALA A 25 -11.78 -7.12 -13.37
N ASP A 26 -12.12 -7.56 -14.61
CA ASP A 26 -12.19 -6.70 -15.81
C ASP A 26 -10.89 -5.89 -16.03
N LEU A 27 -9.75 -6.55 -15.90
CA LEU A 27 -8.40 -5.98 -16.08
C LEU A 27 -7.62 -6.62 -17.23
N ASP A 28 -8.21 -7.60 -17.93
CA ASP A 28 -7.60 -8.28 -19.08
C ASP A 28 -7.83 -7.49 -20.39
N TYR A 29 -7.46 -6.22 -20.37
CA TYR A 29 -7.53 -5.33 -21.54
C TYR A 29 -6.18 -4.68 -21.82
N THR A 30 -5.99 -4.27 -23.08
CA THR A 30 -4.84 -3.46 -23.51
C THR A 30 -5.19 -1.98 -23.38
N VAL A 31 -4.23 -1.17 -22.95
CA VAL A 31 -4.34 0.29 -22.98
C VAL A 31 -3.52 0.87 -24.13
N ILE A 32 -4.09 1.83 -24.83
CA ILE A 32 -3.46 2.58 -25.91
C ILE A 32 -3.46 4.08 -25.57
N ALA A 33 -2.52 4.82 -26.15
CA ALA A 33 -2.43 6.27 -25.99
C ALA A 33 -2.47 6.94 -27.35
N GLU A 34 -3.51 7.73 -27.56
CA GLU A 34 -3.73 8.48 -28.80
C GLU A 34 -3.57 9.99 -28.61
N ASP A 35 -3.35 10.72 -29.69
CA ASP A 35 -3.27 12.17 -29.64
C ASP A 35 -4.63 12.79 -29.30
N SER A 36 -4.62 13.84 -28.47
CA SER A 36 -5.82 14.55 -28.06
C SER A 36 -6.22 15.63 -29.07
N PHE A 37 -7.50 15.76 -29.33
CA PHE A 37 -8.03 16.77 -30.24
C PHE A 37 -9.19 17.53 -29.60
N VAL A 38 -9.34 18.80 -29.96
CA VAL A 38 -10.57 19.57 -29.77
C VAL A 38 -11.23 19.80 -31.11
N GLU A 39 -12.53 19.65 -31.16
CA GLU A 39 -13.30 20.01 -32.38
C GLU A 39 -13.82 21.44 -32.25
N ARG A 40 -13.50 22.26 -33.22
CA ARG A 40 -14.01 23.63 -33.34
C ARG A 40 -14.40 23.94 -34.78
N GLU A 41 -15.64 24.35 -34.97
CA GLU A 41 -16.17 24.74 -36.29
C GLU A 41 -15.98 23.62 -37.34
N GLY A 42 -16.16 22.35 -36.96
CA GLY A 42 -15.98 21.18 -37.82
C GLY A 42 -14.54 20.80 -38.12
N SER A 43 -13.56 21.49 -37.54
CA SER A 43 -12.13 21.19 -37.69
C SER A 43 -11.57 20.53 -36.40
N LYS A 44 -10.78 19.47 -36.57
CA LYS A 44 -10.03 18.85 -35.46
C LYS A 44 -8.70 19.57 -35.25
N ILE A 45 -8.51 20.11 -34.08
CA ILE A 45 -7.29 20.80 -33.67
C ILE A 45 -6.59 19.94 -32.64
N MET A 46 -5.36 19.50 -32.92
CA MET A 46 -4.57 18.69 -32.00
C MET A 46 -4.15 19.50 -30.76
N ILE A 47 -4.30 18.90 -29.59
CA ILE A 47 -3.82 19.48 -28.33
C ILE A 47 -2.36 19.07 -28.17
N PRO A 48 -1.41 20.02 -28.14
CA PRO A 48 0.01 19.71 -28.09
C PRO A 48 0.40 19.11 -26.72
N ASN A 49 1.36 18.19 -26.74
CA ASN A 49 1.93 17.55 -25.54
C ASN A 49 0.95 16.78 -24.65
N GLN A 50 -0.21 16.40 -25.18
CA GLN A 50 -1.23 15.66 -24.46
C GLN A 50 -1.68 14.44 -25.25
N LYS A 51 -1.94 13.33 -24.54
CA LYS A 51 -2.52 12.11 -25.08
C LYS A 51 -3.72 11.68 -24.26
N VAL A 52 -4.67 11.02 -24.89
CA VAL A 52 -5.77 10.32 -24.24
C VAL A 52 -5.39 8.85 -24.10
N VAL A 53 -5.57 8.30 -22.92
CA VAL A 53 -5.39 6.86 -22.67
C VAL A 53 -6.76 6.19 -22.73
N LEU A 54 -6.87 5.14 -23.52
CA LEU A 54 -8.11 4.43 -23.83
C LEU A 54 -7.93 2.92 -23.55
N ARG A 55 -9.01 2.27 -23.21
CA ARG A 55 -9.14 0.81 -23.37
C ARG A 55 -9.29 0.49 -24.86
N GLU A 56 -8.46 -0.41 -25.37
CA GLU A 56 -8.50 -0.80 -26.80
C GLU A 56 -9.78 -1.55 -27.17
N ASP A 57 -10.34 -2.32 -26.24
CA ASP A 57 -11.52 -3.17 -26.45
C ASP A 57 -12.85 -2.40 -26.47
N THR A 58 -12.97 -1.34 -25.66
CA THR A 58 -14.23 -0.60 -25.46
C THR A 58 -14.18 0.84 -25.96
N ASN A 59 -12.99 1.38 -26.24
CA ASN A 59 -12.71 2.80 -26.46
C ASN A 59 -13.07 3.69 -25.25
N GLU A 60 -13.18 3.10 -24.05
CA GLU A 60 -13.41 3.87 -22.83
C GLU A 60 -12.19 4.74 -22.51
N VAL A 61 -12.43 6.03 -22.24
CA VAL A 61 -11.39 6.97 -21.84
C VAL A 61 -11.03 6.74 -20.39
N LEU A 62 -9.80 6.32 -20.12
CA LEU A 62 -9.28 6.14 -18.77
C LEU A 62 -8.70 7.43 -18.20
N GLY A 63 -8.12 8.29 -19.02
CA GLY A 63 -7.58 9.56 -18.61
C GLY A 63 -6.80 10.30 -19.68
N THR A 64 -6.19 11.42 -19.30
CA THR A 64 -5.31 12.22 -20.15
C THR A 64 -3.94 12.35 -19.51
N VAL A 65 -2.90 12.17 -20.31
CA VAL A 65 -1.51 12.15 -19.86
C VAL A 65 -0.62 13.02 -20.74
N SER A 66 0.59 13.31 -20.29
CA SER A 66 1.55 14.02 -21.15
C SER A 66 2.06 13.11 -22.29
N SER A 67 2.52 13.72 -23.39
CA SER A 67 3.12 12.98 -24.51
C SER A 67 4.35 12.15 -24.14
N ARG A 68 4.99 12.43 -22.98
CA ARG A 68 6.15 11.69 -22.44
C ARG A 68 5.76 10.52 -21.57
N TYR A 69 4.47 10.34 -21.29
CA TYR A 69 3.98 9.25 -20.47
C TYR A 69 4.19 7.90 -21.17
N GLN A 70 4.78 6.97 -20.45
CA GLN A 70 4.98 5.60 -20.92
C GLN A 70 3.93 4.70 -20.26
N LEU A 71 3.16 4.01 -21.08
CA LEU A 71 2.15 3.07 -20.60
C LEU A 71 2.84 1.86 -19.94
N CYS A 72 2.20 1.35 -18.91
CA CYS A 72 2.46 0.04 -18.31
C CYS A 72 1.15 -0.74 -18.42
N GLN A 73 1.16 -1.85 -19.10
CA GLN A 73 -0.03 -2.69 -19.27
C GLN A 73 -0.39 -3.39 -17.97
N ASN A 74 -1.66 -3.75 -17.77
CA ASN A 74 -2.08 -4.52 -16.59
C ASN A 74 -1.33 -5.85 -16.51
N ARG A 75 -1.00 -6.45 -17.64
CA ARG A 75 -0.22 -7.70 -17.70
C ARG A 75 1.24 -7.54 -17.26
N ASP A 76 1.82 -6.36 -17.38
CA ASP A 76 3.20 -6.12 -16.95
C ASP A 76 3.38 -6.31 -15.44
N ALA A 77 2.28 -6.19 -14.67
CA ALA A 77 2.26 -6.52 -13.25
C ALA A 77 2.53 -8.00 -12.98
N LEU A 78 2.14 -8.88 -13.91
CA LEU A 78 2.30 -10.32 -13.80
C LEU A 78 3.76 -10.73 -13.79
N ASP A 79 4.60 -10.00 -14.50
CA ASP A 79 6.03 -10.25 -14.52
C ASP A 79 6.66 -10.14 -13.12
N PHE A 80 6.09 -9.31 -12.21
CA PHE A 80 6.52 -9.26 -10.82
C PHE A 80 6.13 -10.52 -10.06
N VAL A 81 4.97 -11.08 -10.36
CA VAL A 81 4.45 -12.28 -9.71
C VAL A 81 5.25 -13.52 -10.14
N GLU A 82 5.49 -13.67 -11.44
CA GLU A 82 6.24 -14.81 -11.98
C GLU A 82 7.72 -14.80 -11.55
N TYR A 83 8.27 -13.61 -11.32
CA TYR A 83 9.67 -13.46 -10.90
C TYR A 83 9.91 -13.85 -9.44
N LEU A 84 8.91 -13.70 -8.57
CA LEU A 84 9.02 -14.03 -7.14
C LEU A 84 8.51 -15.44 -6.88
N GLU A 85 9.42 -16.32 -6.45
CA GLU A 85 9.08 -17.71 -6.14
C GLU A 85 8.01 -17.81 -5.04
N GLY A 86 6.95 -18.58 -5.33
CA GLY A 86 5.89 -18.88 -4.38
C GLY A 86 4.81 -17.80 -4.26
N VAL A 87 4.83 -16.76 -5.10
CA VAL A 87 3.73 -15.78 -5.15
C VAL A 87 2.53 -16.36 -5.87
N SER A 88 1.35 -16.18 -5.30
CA SER A 88 0.08 -16.42 -5.98
C SER A 88 -0.75 -15.16 -5.98
N LEU A 89 -1.25 -14.71 -7.15
CA LEU A 89 -2.21 -13.63 -7.20
C LEU A 89 -3.54 -14.08 -6.59
N ILE A 90 -4.07 -13.28 -5.68
CA ILE A 90 -5.30 -13.58 -4.96
C ILE A 90 -6.40 -12.56 -5.20
N LYS A 91 -6.04 -11.31 -5.53
CA LYS A 91 -7.00 -10.22 -5.62
C LYS A 91 -6.55 -9.14 -6.60
N ALA A 92 -7.50 -8.57 -7.33
CA ALA A 92 -7.26 -7.45 -8.22
C ALA A 92 -8.47 -6.51 -8.27
N GLY A 93 -8.25 -5.27 -8.68
CA GLY A 93 -9.33 -4.31 -8.86
C GLY A 93 -8.85 -3.00 -9.47
N SER A 94 -9.81 -2.13 -9.75
CA SER A 94 -9.57 -0.80 -10.28
C SER A 94 -10.42 0.26 -9.56
N ASN A 95 -9.99 1.49 -9.70
CA ASN A 95 -10.74 2.67 -9.29
C ASN A 95 -10.47 3.78 -10.31
N GLY A 96 -11.34 3.88 -11.31
CA GLY A 96 -11.09 4.72 -12.48
C GLY A 96 -9.86 4.28 -13.26
N GLY A 97 -8.96 5.21 -13.57
CA GLY A 97 -7.70 4.92 -14.25
C GLY A 97 -6.64 4.21 -13.40
N MET A 98 -6.86 4.03 -12.09
CA MET A 98 -5.93 3.34 -11.20
C MET A 98 -6.29 1.85 -11.11
N VAL A 99 -5.27 0.99 -11.21
CA VAL A 99 -5.40 -0.47 -11.06
C VAL A 99 -4.46 -0.97 -9.96
N TRP A 100 -4.85 -2.06 -9.31
CA TRP A 100 -4.03 -2.70 -8.28
C TRP A 100 -4.22 -4.21 -8.28
N MET A 101 -3.19 -4.92 -7.86
CA MET A 101 -3.17 -6.38 -7.73
C MET A 101 -2.48 -6.77 -6.43
N ILE A 102 -2.93 -7.85 -5.83
CA ILE A 102 -2.37 -8.42 -4.59
C ILE A 102 -1.95 -9.85 -4.85
N GLY A 103 -0.68 -10.15 -4.57
CA GLY A 103 -0.15 -11.49 -4.54
C GLY A 103 0.13 -11.91 -3.09
N LYS A 104 -0.27 -13.14 -2.72
CA LYS A 104 0.09 -13.76 -1.45
C LYS A 104 1.48 -14.39 -1.61
N LEU A 105 2.37 -14.13 -0.66
CA LEU A 105 3.68 -14.78 -0.52
C LEU A 105 3.61 -15.92 0.52
N PRO A 106 4.55 -16.85 0.51
CA PRO A 106 4.63 -17.87 1.55
C PRO A 106 4.66 -17.27 2.95
N GLU A 107 3.95 -17.94 3.86
CA GLU A 107 3.85 -17.53 5.25
C GLU A 107 5.20 -17.57 5.96
N VAL A 108 5.43 -16.66 6.88
CA VAL A 108 6.60 -16.60 7.76
C VAL A 108 6.14 -16.57 9.20
N GLU A 109 6.85 -17.26 10.08
CA GLU A 109 6.62 -17.20 11.52
C GLU A 109 7.48 -16.08 12.12
N VAL A 110 6.87 -15.21 12.92
CA VAL A 110 7.53 -14.10 13.62
C VAL A 110 7.06 -14.06 15.05
N LEU A 111 7.95 -14.33 15.99
CA LEU A 111 7.65 -14.34 17.44
C LEU A 111 6.48 -15.28 17.82
N GLY A 112 6.33 -16.40 17.12
CA GLY A 112 5.23 -17.34 17.31
C GLY A 112 3.93 -16.97 16.62
N ASP A 113 3.86 -15.81 15.93
CA ASP A 113 2.74 -15.41 15.11
C ASP A 113 2.98 -15.80 13.65
N VAL A 114 1.96 -16.34 12.98
CA VAL A 114 1.99 -16.55 11.54
C VAL A 114 1.67 -15.22 10.84
N ILE A 115 2.60 -14.78 10.00
CA ILE A 115 2.48 -13.57 9.18
C ILE A 115 2.42 -13.98 7.72
N THR A 116 1.46 -13.45 7.00
CA THR A 116 1.34 -13.65 5.55
C THR A 116 1.81 -12.38 4.83
N PRO A 117 3.00 -12.39 4.20
CA PRO A 117 3.41 -11.27 3.37
C PRO A 117 2.58 -11.20 2.09
N HIS A 118 2.27 -9.98 1.66
CA HIS A 118 1.54 -9.72 0.42
C HIS A 118 2.34 -8.77 -0.46
N LEU A 119 2.50 -9.14 -1.71
CA LEU A 119 3.00 -8.27 -2.76
C LEU A 119 1.83 -7.45 -3.29
N ILE A 120 1.96 -6.13 -3.28
CA ILE A 120 0.96 -5.23 -3.81
C ILE A 120 1.57 -4.48 -4.98
N PHE A 121 0.89 -4.56 -6.10
CA PHE A 121 1.21 -3.79 -7.30
C PHE A 121 0.13 -2.75 -7.54
N GLN A 122 0.54 -1.52 -7.84
CA GLN A 122 -0.33 -0.41 -8.20
C GLN A 122 0.17 0.24 -9.48
N ASN A 123 -0.75 0.62 -10.35
CA ASN A 123 -0.48 1.33 -11.59
C ASN A 123 -1.60 2.35 -11.85
N SER A 124 -1.37 3.34 -12.68
CA SER A 124 -2.46 4.18 -13.21
C SER A 124 -2.35 4.37 -14.72
N HIS A 125 -3.49 4.54 -15.35
CA HIS A 125 -3.60 4.84 -16.78
C HIS A 125 -3.99 6.30 -17.03
N ASP A 126 -4.31 7.03 -15.98
CA ASP A 126 -4.73 8.45 -15.98
C ASP A 126 -3.64 9.42 -15.51
N GLY A 127 -2.45 8.89 -15.18
CA GLY A 127 -1.35 9.69 -14.63
C GLY A 127 -1.50 10.08 -13.17
N SER A 128 -2.53 9.58 -12.46
CA SER A 128 -2.80 9.91 -11.05
C SER A 128 -1.74 9.35 -10.10
N CYS A 129 -1.06 8.28 -10.45
CA CYS A 129 0.04 7.74 -9.66
C CYS A 129 1.16 7.14 -10.51
N SER A 130 2.33 6.96 -9.88
CA SER A 130 3.42 6.15 -10.42
C SER A 130 3.11 4.66 -10.24
N ILE A 131 3.79 3.79 -11.01
CA ILE A 131 3.81 2.36 -10.70
C ILE A 131 4.45 2.22 -9.32
N LYS A 132 3.81 1.46 -8.45
CA LYS A 132 4.32 1.12 -7.12
C LYS A 132 4.23 -0.37 -6.90
N THR A 133 5.27 -0.94 -6.34
CA THR A 133 5.23 -2.31 -5.84
C THR A 133 5.74 -2.32 -4.41
N THR A 134 5.00 -2.99 -3.53
CA THR A 134 5.22 -2.95 -2.07
C THR A 134 5.02 -4.34 -1.50
N ILE A 135 5.86 -4.75 -0.54
CA ILE A 135 5.58 -5.90 0.30
C ILE A 135 4.98 -5.42 1.62
N CYS A 136 3.75 -5.85 1.87
CA CYS A 136 2.98 -5.61 3.07
C CYS A 136 2.88 -6.91 3.88
N MET A 137 3.00 -6.84 5.19
CA MET A 137 2.86 -7.97 6.09
C MET A 137 1.50 -7.92 6.79
N LEU A 138 0.78 -9.03 6.78
CA LEU A 138 -0.51 -9.18 7.45
C LEU A 138 -0.38 -10.16 8.60
N ARG A 139 -0.61 -9.72 9.83
CA ARG A 139 -0.71 -10.61 10.98
C ARG A 139 -2.05 -11.34 10.97
N MET A 140 -2.02 -12.68 10.98
CA MET A 140 -3.22 -13.50 10.92
C MET A 140 -4.13 -13.35 12.15
N ILE A 141 -3.55 -13.06 13.33
CA ILE A 141 -4.30 -12.96 14.60
C ILE A 141 -5.19 -11.73 14.64
N CYS A 142 -4.68 -10.57 14.21
CA CYS A 142 -5.39 -9.29 14.30
C CYS A 142 -5.68 -8.66 12.93
N GLN A 143 -5.29 -9.32 11.86
CA GLN A 143 -5.40 -8.82 10.47
C GLN A 143 -4.82 -7.41 10.24
N ASN A 144 -3.84 -7.05 11.07
CA ASN A 144 -3.16 -5.76 10.94
C ASN A 144 -2.20 -5.79 9.76
N GLN A 145 -2.27 -4.75 8.95
CA GLN A 145 -1.36 -4.56 7.82
C GLN A 145 -0.26 -3.61 8.22
N PHE A 146 0.99 -4.00 8.05
CA PHE A 146 2.11 -3.08 8.15
C PHE A 146 3.12 -3.31 7.02
N ILE A 147 3.76 -2.25 6.63
CA ILE A 147 4.79 -2.29 5.61
C ILE A 147 6.11 -2.53 6.31
N ALA A 148 6.81 -3.58 5.93
CA ALA A 148 8.15 -3.83 6.42
C ALA A 148 9.06 -2.66 6.02
N THR A 149 9.59 -1.91 6.99
CA THR A 149 10.52 -0.83 6.74
C THR A 149 11.95 -1.31 6.91
N PHE A 150 12.82 -0.94 5.99
CA PHE A 150 14.19 -1.40 5.91
C PHE A 150 15.16 -0.24 6.08
N LYS A 151 16.31 -0.49 6.71
CA LYS A 151 17.32 0.52 6.97
C LYS A 151 17.87 1.16 5.70
N ASP A 152 18.08 0.35 4.67
CA ASP A 152 18.79 0.73 3.47
C ASP A 152 18.01 0.44 2.17
N SER A 153 16.76 -0.02 2.27
CA SER A 153 15.93 -0.33 1.09
C SER A 153 14.49 0.07 1.32
N PRO A 154 13.84 0.77 0.40
CA PRO A 154 12.45 1.09 0.53
C PRO A 154 11.60 -0.18 0.41
N ALA A 155 10.67 -0.40 1.34
CA ALA A 155 9.67 -1.47 1.22
C ALA A 155 8.75 -1.29 -0.02
N THR A 156 8.81 -0.11 -0.60
CA THR A 156 8.07 0.27 -1.80
C THR A 156 9.04 0.74 -2.87
N ILE A 157 8.91 0.17 -4.04
CA ILE A 157 9.58 0.63 -5.26
C ILE A 157 8.59 1.49 -6.03
N THR A 158 9.06 2.66 -6.46
CA THR A 158 8.24 3.60 -7.24
C THR A 158 8.90 3.86 -8.59
N ILE A 159 8.15 3.62 -9.68
CA ILE A 159 8.61 3.83 -11.04
C ILE A 159 7.73 4.89 -11.70
N ARG A 160 8.34 5.98 -12.16
CA ARG A 160 7.62 6.99 -12.93
C ARG A 160 7.39 6.50 -14.36
N HIS A 161 6.23 6.81 -14.92
CA HIS A 161 5.83 6.52 -16.30
C HIS A 161 6.60 7.35 -17.35
N GLN A 162 7.92 7.27 -17.34
CA GLN A 162 8.81 8.04 -18.22
C GLN A 162 10.08 7.24 -18.54
N GLY A 163 10.64 7.43 -19.73
CA GLY A 163 11.89 6.81 -20.15
C GLY A 163 11.76 5.31 -20.46
N GLU A 164 12.83 4.55 -20.31
CA GLU A 164 12.87 3.12 -20.66
C GLU A 164 12.16 2.26 -19.59
N MET A 165 10.86 2.05 -19.79
CA MET A 165 9.98 1.38 -18.82
C MET A 165 10.44 -0.06 -18.54
N GLU A 166 10.75 -0.83 -19.58
CA GLU A 166 11.17 -2.23 -19.45
C GLU A 166 12.40 -2.40 -18.55
N LYS A 167 13.44 -1.59 -18.74
CA LYS A 167 14.64 -1.65 -17.87
C LYS A 167 14.34 -1.31 -16.43
N LYS A 168 13.43 -0.36 -16.20
CA LYS A 168 13.02 0.00 -14.83
C LYS A 168 12.23 -1.11 -14.16
N LEU A 169 11.36 -1.78 -14.90
CA LEU A 169 10.59 -2.93 -14.40
C LEU A 169 11.53 -4.10 -14.05
N ILE A 170 12.52 -4.41 -14.88
CA ILE A 170 13.54 -5.43 -14.60
C ILE A 170 14.29 -5.09 -13.30
N SER A 171 14.83 -3.88 -13.19
CA SER A 171 15.55 -3.46 -11.97
C SER A 171 14.67 -3.48 -10.73
N ALA A 172 13.38 -3.15 -10.86
CA ALA A 172 12.42 -3.21 -9.77
C ALA A 172 12.16 -4.66 -9.31
N ARG A 173 12.10 -5.63 -10.23
CA ARG A 173 11.96 -7.05 -9.90
C ARG A 173 13.15 -7.56 -9.08
N GLU A 174 14.37 -7.26 -9.52
CA GLU A 174 15.59 -7.64 -8.80
C GLU A 174 15.63 -7.05 -7.39
N THR A 175 15.26 -5.77 -7.25
CA THR A 175 15.17 -5.11 -5.94
C THR A 175 14.09 -5.76 -5.07
N MET A 176 12.93 -6.11 -5.65
CA MET A 176 11.84 -6.77 -4.92
C MET A 176 12.24 -8.16 -4.42
N GLN A 177 13.04 -8.90 -5.17
CA GLN A 177 13.59 -10.19 -4.71
C GLN A 177 14.48 -9.99 -3.47
N GLY A 178 15.28 -8.93 -3.42
CA GLY A 178 16.07 -8.56 -2.24
C GLY A 178 15.19 -8.26 -1.03
N ILE A 179 14.11 -7.51 -1.22
CA ILE A 179 13.11 -7.22 -0.19
C ILE A 179 12.45 -8.51 0.31
N TYR A 180 12.07 -9.40 -0.58
CA TYR A 180 11.47 -10.68 -0.21
C TYR A 180 12.42 -11.56 0.62
N ASN A 181 13.68 -11.63 0.24
CA ASN A 181 14.69 -12.35 1.02
C ASN A 181 14.86 -11.78 2.43
N TYR A 182 14.70 -10.48 2.60
CA TYR A 182 14.69 -9.87 3.93
C TYR A 182 13.43 -10.25 4.72
N VAL A 183 12.25 -10.24 4.10
CA VAL A 183 10.99 -10.64 4.75
C VAL A 183 11.10 -12.05 5.34
N LYS A 184 11.76 -12.98 4.64
CA LYS A 184 12.06 -14.32 5.17
C LYS A 184 12.88 -14.32 6.46
N ASN A 185 13.61 -13.24 6.76
CA ASN A 185 14.42 -13.07 7.96
C ASN A 185 13.83 -12.06 8.96
N TYR A 186 12.56 -11.67 8.77
CA TYR A 186 11.94 -10.61 9.57
C TYR A 186 11.82 -10.94 11.05
N ASP A 187 11.77 -12.22 11.40
CA ASP A 187 11.79 -12.69 12.81
C ASP A 187 12.96 -12.09 13.60
N LYS A 188 14.15 -12.00 13.00
CA LYS A 188 15.33 -11.40 13.65
C LYS A 188 15.10 -9.91 13.99
N VAL A 189 14.44 -9.18 13.10
CA VAL A 189 14.12 -7.75 13.31
C VAL A 189 13.07 -7.61 14.41
N ALA A 190 12.04 -8.44 14.37
CA ALA A 190 10.98 -8.43 15.38
C ALA A 190 11.54 -8.76 16.77
N ASN A 191 12.39 -9.78 16.88
CA ASN A 191 13.08 -10.13 18.14
C ASN A 191 13.92 -8.96 18.67
N ASP A 192 14.69 -8.28 17.83
CA ASP A 192 15.45 -7.09 18.22
C ASP A 192 14.52 -5.98 18.77
N LEU A 193 13.38 -5.74 18.12
CA LEU A 193 12.41 -4.74 18.56
C LEU A 193 11.71 -5.10 19.88
N VAL A 194 11.51 -6.39 20.17
CA VAL A 194 10.96 -6.88 21.45
C VAL A 194 11.97 -6.67 22.59
N THR A 195 13.27 -6.81 22.32
CA THR A 195 14.31 -6.55 23.35
C THR A 195 14.42 -5.06 23.69
N LYS A 196 14.07 -4.16 22.78
CA LYS A 196 14.12 -2.71 22.97
C LYS A 196 12.96 -2.22 23.84
N LYS A 197 13.19 -2.19 25.16
CA LYS A 197 12.18 -1.77 26.13
C LYS A 197 11.92 -0.27 26.07
N VAL A 198 10.66 0.09 26.28
CA VAL A 198 10.18 1.49 26.32
C VAL A 198 9.57 1.74 27.70
N THR A 199 10.14 2.69 28.45
CA THR A 199 9.61 3.06 29.77
C THR A 199 8.26 3.77 29.63
N PRO A 200 7.39 3.75 30.67
CA PRO A 200 6.13 4.48 30.67
C PRO A 200 6.30 5.99 30.37
N LYS A 201 7.36 6.59 30.89
CA LYS A 201 7.70 8.00 30.59
C LYS A 201 7.98 8.20 29.11
N LYS A 202 8.81 7.33 28.51
CA LYS A 202 9.16 7.42 27.09
C LYS A 202 7.96 7.14 26.19
N PHE A 203 7.07 6.22 26.59
CA PHE A 203 5.83 5.96 25.89
C PHE A 203 4.92 7.20 25.87
N ASN A 204 4.76 7.89 27.02
CA ASN A 204 3.99 9.13 27.06
C ASN A 204 4.61 10.24 26.20
N GLU A 205 5.93 10.38 26.19
CA GLU A 205 6.62 11.32 25.30
C GLU A 205 6.32 11.03 23.82
N ILE A 206 6.27 9.74 23.43
CA ILE A 206 5.90 9.30 22.07
C ILE A 206 4.46 9.71 21.78
N LEU A 207 3.52 9.42 22.67
CA LEU A 207 2.10 9.78 22.48
C LEU A 207 1.90 11.29 22.33
N GLU A 208 2.49 12.07 23.23
CA GLU A 208 2.36 13.53 23.23
C GLU A 208 3.04 14.16 22.01
N GLY A 209 4.17 13.62 21.59
CA GLY A 209 4.88 14.12 20.41
C GLY A 209 4.20 13.77 19.10
N TYR A 210 3.72 12.51 18.95
CA TYR A 210 3.08 12.08 17.69
C TYR A 210 1.66 12.63 17.52
N PHE A 211 0.87 12.65 18.61
CA PHE A 211 -0.47 13.24 18.63
C PHE A 211 -0.48 14.65 19.22
N LYS A 212 0.55 15.44 18.87
CA LYS A 212 0.66 16.83 19.35
C LYS A 212 -0.50 17.67 18.83
N VAL A 213 -1.20 18.35 19.76
CA VAL A 213 -2.20 19.35 19.44
C VAL A 213 -1.46 20.68 19.21
N PRO A 214 -1.56 21.31 18.02
CA PRO A 214 -1.00 22.63 17.80
C PRO A 214 -1.64 23.67 18.74
N GLU A 215 -0.88 24.68 19.16
CA GLU A 215 -1.38 25.73 20.08
C GLU A 215 -2.59 26.49 19.51
N GLU A 216 -2.61 26.71 18.20
CA GLU A 216 -3.68 27.41 17.50
C GLU A 216 -4.75 26.46 16.90
N ALA A 217 -4.82 25.19 17.37
CA ALA A 217 -5.78 24.25 16.85
C ALA A 217 -7.21 24.63 17.22
N SER A 218 -8.14 24.53 16.27
CA SER A 218 -9.57 24.70 16.55
C SER A 218 -10.06 23.55 17.48
N GLU A 219 -11.15 23.77 18.22
CA GLU A 219 -11.77 22.76 19.07
C GLU A 219 -12.08 21.46 18.29
N ARG A 220 -12.53 21.59 17.05
CA ARG A 220 -12.78 20.44 16.18
C ARG A 220 -11.49 19.68 15.87
N SER A 221 -10.40 20.38 15.54
CA SER A 221 -9.11 19.77 15.26
C SER A 221 -8.54 19.07 16.50
N THR A 222 -8.61 19.74 17.65
CA THR A 222 -8.20 19.21 18.95
C THR A 222 -8.94 17.89 19.25
N ARG A 223 -10.26 17.88 19.12
CA ARG A 223 -11.07 16.68 19.35
C ARG A 223 -10.67 15.53 18.44
N ILE A 224 -10.42 15.79 17.14
CA ILE A 224 -9.98 14.76 16.19
C ILE A 224 -8.63 14.16 16.60
N ILE A 225 -7.68 14.99 17.05
CA ILE A 225 -6.34 14.51 17.45
C ILE A 225 -6.45 13.66 18.74
N LEU A 226 -7.24 14.10 19.71
CA LEU A 226 -7.44 13.38 20.95
C LEU A 226 -8.18 12.03 20.72
N ASP A 227 -9.19 11.99 19.84
CA ASP A 227 -9.88 10.77 19.43
C ASP A 227 -8.91 9.77 18.76
N LYS A 228 -8.04 10.25 17.88
CA LYS A 228 -6.98 9.42 17.29
C LYS A 228 -6.01 8.86 18.34
N ARG A 229 -5.62 9.67 19.32
CA ARG A 229 -4.76 9.23 20.42
C ARG A 229 -5.44 8.14 21.27
N GLU A 230 -6.71 8.30 21.57
CA GLU A 230 -7.50 7.31 22.33
C GLU A 230 -7.57 5.97 21.58
N ARG A 231 -7.90 5.98 20.30
CA ARG A 231 -7.94 4.78 19.46
C ARG A 231 -6.59 4.08 19.35
N PHE A 232 -5.50 4.85 19.25
CA PHE A 232 -4.17 4.26 19.32
C PHE A 232 -3.91 3.58 20.67
N LEU A 233 -4.34 4.17 21.79
CA LEU A 233 -4.21 3.58 23.10
C LEU A 233 -5.07 2.32 23.26
N GLU A 234 -6.26 2.27 22.66
CA GLU A 234 -7.07 1.06 22.60
C GLU A 234 -6.34 -0.06 21.86
N ALA A 235 -5.77 0.23 20.68
CA ALA A 235 -4.96 -0.73 19.93
C ALA A 235 -3.72 -1.19 20.72
N TYR A 236 -3.04 -0.28 21.43
CA TYR A 236 -1.89 -0.63 22.28
C TYR A 236 -2.27 -1.54 23.44
N ASN A 237 -3.49 -1.39 23.98
CA ASN A 237 -4.02 -2.17 25.08
C ASN A 237 -4.79 -3.42 24.66
N ALA A 238 -4.92 -3.69 23.36
CA ALA A 238 -5.61 -4.87 22.85
C ALA A 238 -4.97 -6.18 23.34
N ASP A 239 -5.78 -7.24 23.47
CA ASP A 239 -5.35 -8.52 24.06
C ASP A 239 -4.19 -9.18 23.30
N ASP A 240 -4.19 -9.08 21.98
CA ASP A 240 -3.16 -9.63 21.10
C ASP A 240 -1.83 -8.87 21.16
N ASN A 241 -1.81 -7.68 21.77
CA ASN A 241 -0.60 -6.87 21.98
C ASN A 241 -0.06 -6.95 23.43
N GLN A 242 -0.75 -7.63 24.35
CA GLN A 242 -0.37 -7.66 25.78
C GLN A 242 1.05 -8.19 26.02
N ASN A 243 1.45 -9.23 25.29
CA ASN A 243 2.77 -9.84 25.43
C ASN A 243 3.92 -8.93 24.99
N PHE A 244 3.60 -7.88 24.21
CA PHE A 244 4.58 -6.97 23.63
C PHE A 244 4.55 -5.57 24.26
N LYS A 245 3.70 -5.32 25.25
CA LYS A 245 3.65 -4.03 25.95
C LYS A 245 5.00 -3.66 26.55
N GLY A 246 5.31 -2.38 26.52
CA GLY A 246 6.58 -1.85 27.00
C GLY A 246 7.77 -2.17 26.10
N THR A 247 7.54 -2.55 24.85
CA THR A 247 8.58 -2.78 23.84
C THR A 247 8.33 -1.91 22.60
N LYS A 248 9.38 -1.69 21.78
CA LYS A 248 9.20 -1.03 20.49
C LYS A 248 8.29 -1.83 19.55
N TRP A 249 8.36 -3.17 19.60
CA TRP A 249 7.49 -4.04 18.83
C TRP A 249 6.00 -3.82 19.14
N GLY A 250 5.64 -3.78 20.43
CA GLY A 250 4.26 -3.52 20.85
C GLY A 250 3.72 -2.16 20.41
N ILE A 251 4.58 -1.13 20.36
CA ILE A 251 4.20 0.19 19.86
C ILE A 251 3.96 0.15 18.33
N ILE A 252 4.81 -0.57 17.59
CA ILE A 252 4.66 -0.74 16.14
C ILE A 252 3.39 -1.52 15.80
N ASN A 253 3.09 -2.59 16.53
CA ASN A 253 1.85 -3.35 16.36
C ASN A 253 0.61 -2.50 16.60
N ALA A 254 0.61 -1.71 17.68
CA ALA A 254 -0.48 -0.80 17.99
C ALA A 254 -0.68 0.26 16.88
N PHE A 255 0.40 0.78 16.32
CA PHE A 255 0.30 1.72 15.22
C PHE A 255 -0.21 1.06 13.93
N SER A 256 0.21 -0.16 13.65
CA SER A 256 -0.29 -0.94 12.53
C SER A 256 -1.80 -1.19 12.66
N ASP A 257 -2.27 -1.61 13.83
CA ASP A 257 -3.69 -1.81 14.11
C ASP A 257 -4.48 -0.50 13.94
N PHE A 258 -4.03 0.56 14.59
CA PHE A 258 -4.64 1.88 14.50
C PHE A 258 -4.73 2.37 13.06
N SER A 259 -3.64 2.32 12.29
CA SER A 259 -3.63 2.80 10.90
C SER A 259 -4.50 1.96 9.97
N THR A 260 -4.63 0.65 10.23
CA THR A 260 -5.41 -0.26 9.41
C THR A 260 -6.91 -0.16 9.69
N HIS A 261 -7.30 -0.06 10.97
CA HIS A 261 -8.70 -0.24 11.37
C HIS A 261 -9.37 1.03 11.89
N GLU A 262 -8.61 1.93 12.52
CA GLU A 262 -9.18 3.04 13.27
C GLU A 262 -8.94 4.41 12.64
N GLU A 263 -8.06 4.52 11.65
CA GLU A 263 -7.84 5.81 11.00
C GLU A 263 -9.08 6.23 10.20
N TYR A 264 -9.57 7.46 10.48
CA TYR A 264 -10.76 7.98 9.82
C TYR A 264 -10.50 8.25 8.34
N VAL A 265 -11.38 7.70 7.49
CA VAL A 265 -11.43 8.02 6.07
C VAL A 265 -12.81 8.57 5.73
N ARG A 266 -12.86 9.66 4.96
CA ARG A 266 -14.12 10.25 4.51
C ARG A 266 -14.91 9.21 3.69
N LYS A 267 -16.14 8.91 4.10
CA LYS A 267 -17.04 8.00 3.40
C LYS A 267 -17.52 8.65 2.10
N THR A 268 -16.97 8.20 0.98
CA THR A 268 -17.40 8.47 -0.39
C THR A 268 -17.81 7.15 -1.02
N ASP A 269 -18.31 7.14 -2.25
CA ASP A 269 -18.73 5.89 -2.92
C ASP A 269 -17.60 4.85 -2.98
N ASN A 270 -16.35 5.28 -3.07
CA ASN A 270 -15.14 4.42 -3.11
C ASN A 270 -14.30 4.48 -1.81
N TRP A 271 -14.91 4.78 -0.67
CA TRP A 271 -14.15 4.97 0.57
C TRP A 271 -13.37 3.74 1.02
N GLN A 272 -13.86 2.53 0.74
CA GLN A 272 -13.17 1.28 1.08
C GLN A 272 -11.88 1.12 0.29
N ASN A 273 -11.92 1.35 -1.04
CA ASN A 273 -10.73 1.36 -1.87
C ASN A 273 -9.73 2.44 -1.41
N SER A 274 -10.21 3.64 -1.10
CA SER A 274 -9.36 4.74 -0.62
C SER A 274 -8.71 4.39 0.73
N ARG A 275 -9.45 3.78 1.64
CA ARG A 275 -8.93 3.32 2.94
C ARG A 275 -7.88 2.24 2.75
N PHE A 276 -8.15 1.27 1.89
CA PHE A 276 -7.20 0.21 1.54
C PHE A 276 -5.89 0.81 0.99
N LEU A 277 -5.99 1.67 -0.04
CA LEU A 277 -4.83 2.30 -0.65
C LEU A 277 -4.03 3.18 0.33
N ASN A 278 -4.70 3.88 1.23
CA ASN A 278 -4.04 4.67 2.27
C ASN A 278 -3.32 3.79 3.31
N SER A 279 -3.89 2.64 3.68
CA SER A 279 -3.26 1.70 4.61
C SER A 279 -1.97 1.09 4.04
N LEU A 280 -1.82 1.10 2.72
CA LEU A 280 -0.61 0.67 2.00
C LEU A 280 0.42 1.79 1.86
N SER A 281 0.18 2.98 2.41
CA SER A 281 1.14 4.08 2.32
C SER A 281 2.36 3.80 3.22
N PRO A 282 3.54 3.56 2.66
CA PRO A 282 4.75 3.34 3.46
C PRO A 282 5.15 4.58 4.25
N VAL A 283 4.64 5.75 3.86
CA VAL A 283 5.03 7.04 4.44
C VAL A 283 4.64 7.11 5.90
N SER A 284 3.38 6.82 6.27
CA SER A 284 2.91 6.92 7.64
C SER A 284 3.65 5.96 8.59
N MET A 285 3.82 4.70 8.20
CA MET A 285 4.55 3.73 9.02
C MET A 285 6.04 4.06 9.10
N THR A 286 6.68 4.43 7.99
CA THR A 286 8.09 4.80 7.98
C THR A 286 8.35 6.04 8.82
N GLU A 287 7.49 7.05 8.74
CA GLU A 287 7.57 8.25 9.57
C GLU A 287 7.40 7.93 11.05
N PHE A 288 6.42 7.10 11.39
CA PHE A 288 6.21 6.66 12.76
C PHE A 288 7.40 5.87 13.31
N MET A 289 7.95 4.93 12.55
CA MET A 289 9.12 4.17 12.98
C MET A 289 10.36 5.04 13.18
N LYS A 290 10.58 6.03 12.31
CA LYS A 290 11.63 7.05 12.51
C LYS A 290 11.39 7.86 13.77
N PHE A 291 10.16 8.30 13.99
CA PHE A 291 9.77 9.10 15.16
C PHE A 291 10.04 8.36 16.48
N ILE A 292 9.72 7.07 16.56
CA ILE A 292 10.00 6.26 17.77
C ILE A 292 11.44 5.75 17.85
N GLY A 293 12.29 6.08 16.88
CA GLY A 293 13.66 5.57 16.78
C GLY A 293 13.72 4.05 16.62
N ALA A 294 12.77 3.49 15.87
CA ALA A 294 12.70 2.05 15.55
C ALA A 294 13.04 1.77 14.09
N ALA A 295 13.20 2.79 13.25
CA ALA A 295 13.75 2.63 11.92
C ALA A 295 15.16 2.06 12.05
N ALA A 296 15.33 0.89 11.48
CA ALA A 296 16.61 0.17 11.47
C ALA A 296 17.57 0.82 10.46
#